data_d9a1886c87e403f35f84d66f97ce4dbf
#
_entry.id   d9a1886c87e403f35f84d66f97ce4dbf
#
_cell.length_a   1.000
_cell.length_b   1.000
_cell.length_c   1.000
_cell.angle_alpha   90.00
_cell.angle_beta   90.00
_cell.angle_gamma   90.00
#
_symmetry.space_group_name_H-M   'P 1'
#
loop_
_entity.id
_entity.type
_entity.pdbx_description
1 polymer ?
#
loop_
_entity_poly.entity_id
_entity_poly.type
_entity_poly.pdbx_seq_one_letter_code
_entity_poly.pdbx_strand_id
1 'polypeptide(L)'
;MLQKNIKLNPNPIIECVAEIVFDRNVDILPSAVFGKVYSELKQKFEDVENLPLYQLPEDIRLSDENLKNKPWHKFSNKDFDILVGATVLAIVVKEPYQRWDIVKEQINFVFSVFQKVNITNSITRIGLKYIDKFKIPLINNINLKIASEIGVNETNELQLRTILPKKDELIAKIGIMNNVTITYKGNKESEVSLLDIDIYKNFEEKDSCNFEK
;
A
#
# COMPACT_ATOMS: atom_id res chain seq x y z
N MET A 1 21.18 -18.71 9.55
CA MET A 1 21.57 -17.30 9.77
C MET A 1 21.10 -16.52 8.54
N LEU A 2 20.15 -15.61 8.68
CA LEU A 2 19.79 -14.70 7.59
C LEU A 2 20.96 -13.73 7.39
N GLN A 3 21.57 -13.73 6.20
CA GLN A 3 22.57 -12.74 5.84
C GLN A 3 21.94 -11.34 5.94
N LYS A 4 22.41 -10.56 6.91
CA LYS A 4 22.02 -9.18 7.08
C LYS A 4 22.57 -8.34 5.91
N ASN A 5 21.70 -7.56 5.26
CA ASN A 5 22.06 -6.43 4.37
C ASN A 5 22.54 -6.75 2.95
N ILE A 6 21.88 -7.66 2.23
CA ILE A 6 22.04 -7.71 0.77
C ILE A 6 21.17 -6.58 0.18
N LYS A 7 21.81 -5.59 -0.46
CA LYS A 7 21.13 -4.61 -1.31
C LYS A 7 21.11 -5.14 -2.75
N LEU A 8 19.93 -5.25 -3.32
CA LEU A 8 19.78 -5.52 -4.74
C LEU A 8 20.11 -4.23 -5.54
N ASN A 9 20.85 -4.39 -6.62
CA ASN A 9 21.17 -3.31 -7.54
C ASN A 9 20.93 -3.81 -8.99
N PRO A 10 20.00 -3.20 -9.75
CA PRO A 10 19.14 -2.08 -9.35
C PRO A 10 18.13 -2.46 -8.25
N ASN A 11 17.62 -1.43 -7.54
CA ASN A 11 16.55 -1.63 -6.56
C ASN A 11 15.27 -2.10 -7.29
N PRO A 12 14.69 -3.25 -6.93
CA PRO A 12 13.52 -3.79 -7.61
C PRO A 12 12.21 -3.13 -7.21
N ILE A 13 12.16 -2.37 -6.11
CA ILE A 13 10.92 -1.79 -5.56
C ILE A 13 10.39 -0.74 -6.53
N ILE A 14 9.20 -0.99 -7.08
CA ILE A 14 8.47 -0.07 -7.95
C ILE A 14 7.26 0.56 -7.27
N GLU A 15 6.78 -0.02 -6.17
CA GLU A 15 5.70 0.52 -5.35
C GLU A 15 5.96 0.20 -3.88
N CYS A 16 5.74 1.19 -3.03
CA CYS A 16 5.69 1.02 -1.58
C CYS A 16 4.55 1.88 -1.05
N VAL A 17 3.59 1.25 -0.35
CA VAL A 17 2.41 1.90 0.20
C VAL A 17 2.25 1.54 1.67
N ALA A 18 2.17 2.54 2.55
CA ALA A 18 1.70 2.34 3.91
C ALA A 18 0.28 2.94 4.04
N GLU A 19 -0.64 2.18 4.60
CA GLU A 19 -2.07 2.50 4.63
C GLU A 19 -2.66 2.31 6.01
N ILE A 20 -3.56 3.25 6.39
CA ILE A 20 -4.50 3.11 7.50
C ILE A 20 -5.91 3.14 6.94
N VAL A 21 -6.72 2.13 7.30
CA VAL A 21 -8.18 2.16 7.13
C VAL A 21 -8.80 2.36 8.51
N PHE A 22 -9.81 3.21 8.60
CA PHE A 22 -10.37 3.64 9.88
C PHE A 22 -11.88 3.87 9.80
N ASP A 23 -12.55 3.79 10.96
CA ASP A 23 -13.93 4.22 11.12
C ASP A 23 -13.94 5.71 11.40
N ARG A 24 -14.49 6.45 10.46
CA ARG A 24 -14.63 7.91 10.59
C ARG A 24 -15.59 8.26 11.72
N ASN A 25 -15.24 9.26 12.53
CA ASN A 25 -16.15 9.81 13.53
C ASN A 25 -17.43 10.31 12.84
N VAL A 26 -18.59 9.88 13.34
CA VAL A 26 -19.92 10.19 12.77
C VAL A 26 -20.21 11.70 12.68
N ASP A 27 -19.63 12.49 13.58
CA ASP A 27 -19.78 13.95 13.61
C ASP A 27 -18.94 14.67 12.55
N ILE A 28 -18.06 13.95 11.85
CA ILE A 28 -17.22 14.51 10.80
C ILE A 28 -17.78 14.10 9.44
N LEU A 29 -18.13 15.09 8.60
CA LEU A 29 -18.56 14.80 7.23
C LEU A 29 -17.43 14.14 6.41
N PRO A 30 -17.75 13.20 5.51
CA PRO A 30 -16.74 12.55 4.64
C PRO A 30 -15.85 13.55 3.91
N SER A 31 -16.45 14.61 3.36
CA SER A 31 -15.74 15.68 2.66
C SER A 31 -14.84 16.53 3.57
N ALA A 32 -15.11 16.58 4.88
CA ALA A 32 -14.28 17.34 5.83
C ALA A 32 -12.97 16.62 6.18
N VAL A 33 -12.89 15.30 6.01
CA VAL A 33 -11.66 14.52 6.25
C VAL A 33 -10.50 15.07 5.42
N PHE A 34 -10.73 15.29 4.14
CA PHE A 34 -9.74 15.90 3.24
C PHE A 34 -9.23 17.25 3.78
N GLY A 35 -10.14 18.17 4.11
CA GLY A 35 -9.76 19.52 4.58
C GLY A 35 -8.93 19.51 5.86
N LYS A 36 -9.29 18.64 6.82
CA LYS A 36 -8.55 18.47 8.07
C LYS A 36 -7.13 17.95 7.83
N VAL A 37 -6.98 16.90 7.01
CA VAL A 37 -5.68 16.33 6.68
C VAL A 37 -4.84 17.32 5.86
N TYR A 38 -5.45 17.97 4.85
CA TYR A 38 -4.77 18.94 4.01
C TYR A 38 -4.22 20.14 4.80
N SER A 39 -4.99 20.66 5.76
CA SER A 39 -4.56 21.82 6.56
C SER A 39 -3.21 21.60 7.25
N GLU A 40 -2.92 20.37 7.64
CA GLU A 40 -1.68 19.97 8.32
C GLU A 40 -0.54 19.61 7.34
N LEU A 41 -0.88 19.12 6.15
CA LEU A 41 0.09 18.59 5.18
C LEU A 41 0.50 19.60 4.11
N LYS A 42 -0.29 20.65 3.83
CA LYS A 42 -0.14 21.55 2.70
C LYS A 42 1.23 22.25 2.58
N GLN A 43 1.96 22.40 3.69
CA GLN A 43 3.30 23.00 3.67
C GLN A 43 4.38 22.07 3.12
N LYS A 44 4.13 20.74 3.13
CA LYS A 44 5.07 19.70 2.65
C LYS A 44 4.61 19.01 1.37
N PHE A 45 3.31 19.15 1.05
CA PHE A 45 2.68 18.54 -0.13
C PHE A 45 1.87 19.62 -0.84
N GLU A 46 2.49 20.24 -1.84
CA GLU A 46 1.95 21.46 -2.48
C GLU A 46 0.96 21.13 -3.60
N ASP A 47 1.15 20.01 -4.29
CA ASP A 47 0.29 19.59 -5.39
C ASP A 47 -0.92 18.83 -4.86
N VAL A 48 -2.11 19.21 -5.33
CA VAL A 48 -3.39 18.58 -4.94
C VAL A 48 -4.14 18.14 -6.19
N GLU A 49 -4.60 16.91 -6.19
CA GLU A 49 -5.33 16.30 -7.30
C GLU A 49 -6.57 15.55 -6.80
N ASN A 50 -7.69 15.69 -7.51
CA ASN A 50 -8.85 14.84 -7.33
C ASN A 50 -8.65 13.55 -8.14
N LEU A 51 -8.76 12.40 -7.47
CA LEU A 51 -8.70 11.11 -8.14
C LEU A 51 -9.99 10.80 -8.90
N PRO A 52 -9.97 9.92 -9.91
CA PRO A 52 -11.15 9.62 -10.73
C PRO A 52 -12.39 9.25 -9.91
N LEU A 53 -12.21 8.55 -8.79
CA LEU A 53 -13.31 8.16 -7.90
C LEU A 53 -14.07 9.36 -7.32
N TYR A 54 -13.43 10.50 -7.17
CA TYR A 54 -14.07 11.74 -6.70
C TYR A 54 -15.24 12.19 -7.58
N GLN A 55 -15.24 11.82 -8.85
CA GLN A 55 -16.31 12.18 -9.79
C GLN A 55 -17.62 11.40 -9.55
N LEU A 56 -17.58 10.29 -8.84
CA LEU A 56 -18.78 9.55 -8.46
C LEU A 56 -19.53 10.27 -7.32
N PRO A 57 -20.88 10.18 -7.27
CA PRO A 57 -21.66 10.67 -6.14
C PRO A 57 -21.15 10.10 -4.80
N GLU A 58 -21.16 10.92 -3.76
CA GLU A 58 -20.65 10.54 -2.43
C GLU A 58 -21.36 9.31 -1.87
N ASP A 59 -22.68 9.24 -2.03
CA ASP A 59 -23.49 8.12 -1.56
C ASP A 59 -23.03 6.78 -2.18
N ILE A 60 -22.70 6.79 -3.49
CA ILE A 60 -22.18 5.60 -4.17
C ILE A 60 -20.83 5.21 -3.61
N ARG A 61 -19.93 6.18 -3.43
CA ARG A 61 -18.58 5.93 -2.88
C ARG A 61 -18.60 5.34 -1.48
N LEU A 62 -19.59 5.72 -0.67
CA LEU A 62 -19.70 5.30 0.74
C LEU A 62 -20.47 3.98 0.90
N SER A 63 -21.45 3.70 0.04
CA SER A 63 -22.28 2.50 0.15
C SER A 63 -21.70 1.25 -0.52
N ASP A 64 -20.84 1.42 -1.52
CA ASP A 64 -20.20 0.29 -2.20
C ASP A 64 -18.99 -0.22 -1.41
N GLU A 65 -19.04 -1.50 -1.02
CA GLU A 65 -17.99 -2.16 -0.24
C GLU A 65 -16.60 -2.14 -0.91
N ASN A 66 -16.56 -2.07 -2.25
CA ASN A 66 -15.30 -2.01 -3.00
C ASN A 66 -14.75 -0.58 -3.11
N LEU A 67 -15.57 0.44 -2.85
CA LEU A 67 -15.23 1.85 -3.02
C LEU A 67 -15.05 2.59 -1.69
N LYS A 68 -15.74 2.20 -0.63
CA LYS A 68 -15.79 2.92 0.65
C LYS A 68 -14.41 3.21 1.25
N ASN A 69 -13.45 2.29 1.07
CA ASN A 69 -12.08 2.42 1.57
C ASN A 69 -11.08 2.80 0.45
N LYS A 70 -11.55 3.52 -0.57
CA LYS A 70 -10.67 4.01 -1.64
C LYS A 70 -10.42 5.51 -1.49
N PRO A 71 -9.23 5.99 -1.87
CA PRO A 71 -8.90 7.40 -1.81
C PRO A 71 -9.65 8.21 -2.87
N TRP A 72 -9.96 9.46 -2.55
CA TRP A 72 -10.63 10.43 -3.41
C TRP A 72 -9.72 11.57 -3.84
N HIS A 73 -8.70 11.85 -3.04
CA HIS A 73 -7.77 12.95 -3.23
C HIS A 73 -6.34 12.46 -3.08
N LYS A 74 -5.44 13.15 -3.75
CA LYS A 74 -4.01 12.94 -3.66
C LYS A 74 -3.31 14.27 -3.40
N PHE A 75 -2.40 14.28 -2.43
CA PHE A 75 -1.41 15.35 -2.23
C PHE A 75 -0.05 14.82 -2.65
N SER A 76 0.73 15.64 -3.31
CA SER A 76 2.02 15.21 -3.82
C SER A 76 3.15 16.17 -3.43
N ASN A 77 4.30 15.59 -3.20
CA ASN A 77 5.57 16.30 -3.30
C ASN A 77 6.53 15.52 -4.22
N LYS A 78 7.81 15.88 -4.24
CA LYS A 78 8.79 15.23 -5.11
C LYS A 78 8.87 13.71 -4.91
N ASP A 79 8.85 13.23 -3.66
CA ASP A 79 9.22 11.86 -3.29
C ASP A 79 8.04 10.99 -2.82
N PHE A 80 6.90 11.62 -2.45
CA PHE A 80 5.76 10.92 -1.87
C PHE A 80 4.43 11.46 -2.38
N ASP A 81 3.44 10.55 -2.44
CA ASP A 81 2.03 10.88 -2.59
C ASP A 81 1.27 10.50 -1.33
N ILE A 82 0.38 11.35 -0.88
CA ILE A 82 -0.57 11.05 0.20
C ILE A 82 -1.95 10.90 -0.41
N LEU A 83 -2.56 9.75 -0.22
CA LEU A 83 -3.88 9.42 -0.71
C LEU A 83 -4.89 9.51 0.43
N VAL A 84 -5.99 10.23 0.24
CA VAL A 84 -7.00 10.47 1.26
C VAL A 84 -8.39 10.16 0.74
N GLY A 85 -9.13 9.35 1.48
CA GLY A 85 -10.56 9.09 1.32
C GLY A 85 -11.35 9.39 2.59
N ALA A 86 -12.61 9.00 2.64
CA ALA A 86 -13.44 9.19 3.83
C ALA A 86 -13.00 8.32 5.02
N THR A 87 -12.42 7.15 4.73
CA THR A 87 -12.08 6.10 5.69
C THR A 87 -10.69 5.51 5.43
N VAL A 88 -9.87 6.16 4.61
CA VAL A 88 -8.54 5.71 4.25
C VAL A 88 -7.55 6.86 4.17
N LEU A 89 -6.35 6.61 4.69
CA LEU A 89 -5.18 7.45 4.51
C LEU A 89 -4.01 6.54 4.11
N ALA A 90 -3.34 6.85 3.01
CA ALA A 90 -2.17 6.10 2.58
C ALA A 90 -1.05 7.03 2.16
N ILE A 91 0.20 6.58 2.36
CA ILE A 91 1.40 7.19 1.81
C ILE A 91 2.00 6.25 0.78
N VAL A 92 2.24 6.78 -0.41
CA VAL A 92 2.88 6.09 -1.53
C VAL A 92 4.26 6.68 -1.77
N VAL A 93 5.26 5.83 -1.81
CA VAL A 93 6.64 6.23 -2.12
C VAL A 93 6.80 6.26 -3.63
N LYS A 94 7.21 7.42 -4.16
CA LYS A 94 7.52 7.58 -5.58
C LYS A 94 8.86 6.95 -5.94
N GLU A 95 9.01 6.57 -7.19
CA GLU A 95 10.32 6.15 -7.71
C GLU A 95 11.27 7.34 -7.94
N PRO A 96 12.56 7.13 -7.68
CA PRO A 96 13.18 5.91 -7.16
C PRO A 96 12.90 5.72 -5.67
N TYR A 97 12.66 4.46 -5.24
CA TYR A 97 12.40 4.13 -3.85
C TYR A 97 13.51 4.66 -2.94
N GLN A 98 13.11 5.38 -1.91
CA GLN A 98 14.00 5.95 -0.91
C GLN A 98 14.47 4.86 0.08
N ARG A 99 15.52 5.16 0.84
CA ARG A 99 15.97 4.28 1.91
C ARG A 99 14.87 4.13 2.97
N TRP A 100 14.81 2.97 3.57
CA TRP A 100 13.78 2.65 4.57
C TRP A 100 13.71 3.64 5.75
N ASP A 101 14.85 4.13 6.22
CA ASP A 101 14.91 5.15 7.28
C ASP A 101 14.13 6.42 6.89
N ILE A 102 14.29 6.91 5.66
CA ILE A 102 13.57 8.07 5.13
C ILE A 102 12.06 7.76 4.98
N VAL A 103 11.75 6.61 4.42
CA VAL A 103 10.35 6.16 4.24
C VAL A 103 9.65 6.02 5.60
N LYS A 104 10.31 5.39 6.57
CA LYS A 104 9.78 5.23 7.93
C LYS A 104 9.54 6.57 8.63
N GLU A 105 10.47 7.51 8.50
CA GLU A 105 10.30 8.86 9.05
C GLU A 105 9.07 9.55 8.47
N GLN A 106 8.89 9.44 7.14
CA GLN A 106 7.76 10.06 6.47
C GLN A 106 6.42 9.37 6.84
N ILE A 107 6.40 8.04 6.96
CA ILE A 107 5.23 7.30 7.46
C ILE A 107 4.87 7.78 8.87
N ASN A 108 5.83 7.87 9.77
CA ASN A 108 5.61 8.33 11.14
C ASN A 108 5.07 9.78 11.17
N PHE A 109 5.60 10.66 10.32
CA PHE A 109 5.11 12.03 10.21
C PHE A 109 3.64 12.06 9.77
N VAL A 110 3.28 11.36 8.68
CA VAL A 110 1.89 11.34 8.17
C VAL A 110 0.94 10.73 9.18
N PHE A 111 1.34 9.66 9.87
CA PHE A 111 0.51 9.03 10.88
C PHE A 111 0.38 9.88 12.15
N SER A 112 1.39 10.67 12.50
CA SER A 112 1.25 11.66 13.59
C SER A 112 0.26 12.78 13.23
N VAL A 113 0.23 13.21 11.98
CA VAL A 113 -0.79 14.14 11.48
C VAL A 113 -2.17 13.50 11.56
N PHE A 114 -2.31 12.24 11.16
CA PHE A 114 -3.57 11.50 11.26
C PHE A 114 -4.11 11.46 12.69
N GLN A 115 -3.26 11.20 13.68
CA GLN A 115 -3.64 11.25 15.10
C GLN A 115 -4.09 12.65 15.52
N LYS A 116 -3.33 13.68 15.13
CA LYS A 116 -3.59 15.08 15.49
C LYS A 116 -4.94 15.58 14.98
N VAL A 117 -5.35 15.21 13.76
CA VAL A 117 -6.59 15.72 13.14
C VAL A 117 -7.87 15.13 13.76
N ASN A 118 -7.74 14.07 14.54
CA ASN A 118 -8.83 13.45 15.33
C ASN A 118 -10.10 13.20 14.51
N ILE A 119 -9.95 12.45 13.41
CA ILE A 119 -11.03 12.16 12.44
C ILE A 119 -11.62 10.77 12.59
N THR A 120 -11.09 9.97 13.49
CA THR A 120 -11.46 8.55 13.65
C THR A 120 -11.83 8.22 15.08
N ASN A 121 -12.72 7.25 15.23
CA ASN A 121 -13.01 6.56 16.48
C ASN A 121 -12.15 5.31 16.66
N SER A 122 -11.81 4.65 15.57
CA SER A 122 -11.01 3.42 15.59
C SER A 122 -10.28 3.19 14.26
N ILE A 123 -9.16 2.49 14.35
CA ILE A 123 -8.46 1.98 13.18
C ILE A 123 -8.92 0.55 12.95
N THR A 124 -9.33 0.24 11.73
CA THR A 124 -9.77 -1.11 11.35
C THR A 124 -8.70 -1.91 10.62
N ARG A 125 -7.74 -1.23 9.96
CA ARG A 125 -6.61 -1.89 9.28
C ARG A 125 -5.38 -0.99 9.23
N ILE A 126 -4.22 -1.58 9.43
CA ILE A 126 -2.93 -0.98 9.07
C ILE A 126 -2.23 -1.95 8.13
N GLY A 127 -1.66 -1.44 7.04
CA GLY A 127 -0.95 -2.26 6.05
C GLY A 127 0.30 -1.59 5.51
N LEU A 128 1.25 -2.43 5.12
CA LEU A 128 2.45 -2.04 4.37
C LEU A 128 2.59 -2.97 3.18
N LYS A 129 2.55 -2.40 1.98
CA LYS A 129 2.62 -3.12 0.72
C LYS A 129 3.88 -2.73 -0.04
N TYR A 130 4.51 -3.73 -0.68
CA TYR A 130 5.58 -3.56 -1.64
C TYR A 130 5.26 -4.31 -2.93
N ILE A 131 5.63 -3.72 -4.05
CA ILE A 131 5.71 -4.41 -5.33
C ILE A 131 7.14 -4.27 -5.85
N ASP A 132 7.77 -5.42 -6.07
CA ASP A 132 9.10 -5.53 -6.65
C ASP A 132 8.99 -6.03 -8.09
N LYS A 133 9.78 -5.45 -9.00
CA LYS A 133 9.86 -5.84 -10.41
C LYS A 133 11.25 -6.39 -10.74
N PHE A 134 11.28 -7.55 -11.36
CA PHE A 134 12.51 -8.24 -11.76
C PHE A 134 12.50 -8.55 -13.26
N LYS A 135 13.67 -8.47 -13.90
CA LYS A 135 13.90 -8.91 -15.30
C LYS A 135 14.44 -10.34 -15.37
N ILE A 136 14.13 -11.15 -14.37
CA ILE A 136 14.51 -12.57 -14.28
C ILE A 136 13.30 -13.38 -13.83
N PRO A 137 13.22 -14.66 -14.24
CA PRO A 137 12.18 -15.56 -13.72
C PRO A 137 12.34 -15.74 -12.20
N LEU A 138 11.29 -15.45 -11.45
CA LEU A 138 11.32 -15.61 -9.98
C LEU A 138 11.19 -17.07 -9.56
N ILE A 139 10.48 -17.89 -10.35
CA ILE A 139 10.13 -19.26 -9.98
C ILE A 139 11.35 -20.13 -9.62
N ASN A 140 12.49 -19.92 -10.29
CA ASN A 140 13.72 -20.65 -10.05
C ASN A 140 14.69 -19.90 -9.11
N ASN A 141 14.39 -18.66 -8.77
CA ASN A 141 15.27 -17.78 -7.96
C ASN A 141 14.75 -17.55 -6.53
N ILE A 142 13.67 -18.20 -6.17
CA ILE A 142 13.11 -18.17 -4.81
C ILE A 142 13.02 -19.59 -4.25
N ASN A 143 13.07 -19.72 -2.91
CA ASN A 143 12.91 -21.01 -2.23
C ASN A 143 11.43 -21.44 -2.20
N LEU A 144 10.79 -21.49 -3.36
CA LEU A 144 9.42 -21.95 -3.53
C LEU A 144 9.43 -23.31 -4.23
N LYS A 145 8.92 -24.34 -3.54
CA LYS A 145 8.73 -25.67 -4.15
C LYS A 145 7.27 -25.78 -4.57
N ILE A 146 7.04 -25.89 -5.88
CA ILE A 146 5.73 -26.15 -6.45
C ILE A 146 5.77 -27.57 -7.01
N ALA A 147 4.94 -28.46 -6.46
CA ALA A 147 4.69 -29.77 -7.03
C ALA A 147 3.46 -29.64 -7.94
N SER A 148 3.65 -29.91 -9.23
CA SER A 148 2.60 -29.90 -10.24
C SER A 148 2.79 -31.04 -11.22
N GLU A 149 1.72 -31.77 -11.52
CA GLU A 149 1.74 -32.81 -12.57
C GLU A 149 1.94 -32.24 -13.96
N ILE A 150 1.62 -30.96 -14.14
CA ILE A 150 1.76 -30.24 -15.43
C ILE A 150 3.20 -29.81 -15.68
N GLY A 151 4.02 -29.76 -14.65
CA GLY A 151 5.34 -29.16 -14.69
C GLY A 151 5.29 -27.63 -14.72
N VAL A 152 6.22 -27.01 -14.04
CA VAL A 152 6.41 -25.54 -14.03
C VAL A 152 7.86 -25.25 -14.35
N ASN A 153 8.11 -24.42 -15.33
CA ASN A 153 9.44 -23.97 -15.71
C ASN A 153 9.52 -22.45 -15.78
N GLU A 154 10.73 -21.92 -15.94
CA GLU A 154 11.00 -20.47 -15.92
C GLU A 154 10.32 -19.68 -17.03
N THR A 155 9.97 -20.35 -18.15
CA THR A 155 9.32 -19.68 -19.29
C THR A 155 7.80 -19.62 -19.16
N ASN A 156 7.21 -20.33 -18.19
CA ASN A 156 5.79 -20.30 -18.01
C ASN A 156 5.33 -18.96 -17.42
N GLU A 157 4.27 -18.41 -17.98
CA GLU A 157 3.48 -17.40 -17.30
C GLU A 157 2.79 -18.08 -16.12
N LEU A 158 3.06 -17.60 -14.92
CA LEU A 158 2.53 -18.17 -13.68
C LEU A 158 2.11 -17.05 -12.73
N GLN A 159 0.93 -17.21 -12.16
CA GLN A 159 0.46 -16.35 -11.07
C GLN A 159 0.16 -17.20 -9.83
N LEU A 160 0.83 -16.90 -8.74
CA LEU A 160 0.61 -17.50 -7.45
C LEU A 160 0.22 -16.44 -6.43
N ARG A 161 -0.77 -16.76 -5.59
CA ARG A 161 -1.11 -15.95 -4.43
C ARG A 161 -1.25 -16.85 -3.22
N THR A 162 -0.62 -16.45 -2.13
CA THR A 162 -0.75 -17.13 -0.85
C THR A 162 -0.99 -16.13 0.27
N ILE A 163 -1.68 -16.61 1.31
CA ILE A 163 -1.93 -15.85 2.55
C ILE A 163 -1.27 -16.64 3.67
N LEU A 164 -0.32 -16.00 4.33
CA LEU A 164 0.41 -16.59 5.44
C LEU A 164 0.00 -15.89 6.74
N PRO A 165 -0.60 -16.61 7.69
CA PRO A 165 -0.76 -16.07 9.04
C PRO A 165 0.62 -15.86 9.65
N LYS A 166 0.83 -14.72 10.26
CA LYS A 166 2.06 -14.37 10.96
C LYS A 166 1.81 -14.39 12.47
N LYS A 167 2.89 -14.32 13.21
CA LYS A 167 2.84 -14.08 14.65
C LYS A 167 2.21 -12.70 14.92
N ASP A 168 1.56 -12.53 16.06
CA ASP A 168 0.96 -11.28 16.52
C ASP A 168 -0.18 -10.75 15.62
N GLU A 169 -0.99 -11.67 15.06
CA GLU A 169 -2.17 -11.39 14.21
C GLU A 169 -1.84 -10.66 12.90
N LEU A 170 -0.57 -10.54 12.55
CA LEU A 170 -0.18 -10.05 11.25
C LEU A 170 -0.51 -11.07 10.16
N ILE A 171 -1.02 -10.58 9.06
CA ILE A 171 -1.31 -11.36 7.85
C ILE A 171 -0.35 -10.90 6.75
N ALA A 172 0.31 -11.84 6.08
CA ALA A 172 1.09 -11.55 4.88
C ALA A 172 0.42 -12.18 3.67
N LYS A 173 0.02 -11.34 2.70
CA LYS A 173 -0.36 -11.78 1.35
C LYS A 173 0.87 -11.66 0.48
N ILE A 174 1.21 -12.75 -0.20
CA ILE A 174 2.34 -12.80 -1.14
C ILE A 174 1.79 -13.19 -2.50
N GLY A 175 2.00 -12.33 -3.50
CA GLY A 175 1.70 -12.57 -4.91
C GLY A 175 2.99 -12.71 -5.69
N ILE A 176 3.08 -13.72 -6.53
CA ILE A 176 4.18 -13.91 -7.47
C ILE A 176 3.57 -14.01 -8.85
N MET A 177 4.02 -13.14 -9.75
CA MET A 177 3.71 -13.21 -11.18
C MET A 177 5.02 -13.43 -11.90
N ASN A 178 5.16 -14.60 -12.54
CA ASN A 178 6.37 -14.98 -13.22
C ASN A 178 6.19 -14.84 -14.73
N ASN A 179 7.17 -14.24 -15.41
CA ASN A 179 7.24 -14.12 -16.86
C ASN A 179 5.98 -13.51 -17.50
N VAL A 180 5.49 -12.42 -16.94
CA VAL A 180 4.29 -11.72 -17.40
C VAL A 180 4.62 -10.52 -18.27
N THR A 181 3.62 -10.04 -19.01
CA THR A 181 3.67 -8.75 -19.70
C THR A 181 2.87 -7.73 -18.91
N ILE A 182 3.48 -6.60 -18.61
CA ILE A 182 2.84 -5.51 -17.88
C ILE A 182 2.87 -4.20 -18.67
N THR A 183 1.98 -3.28 -18.35
CA THR A 183 2.12 -1.87 -18.75
C THR A 183 2.61 -1.07 -17.54
N TYR A 184 3.80 -0.52 -17.63
CA TYR A 184 4.41 0.23 -16.54
C TYR A 184 4.85 1.60 -17.03
N LYS A 185 4.37 2.68 -16.39
CA LYS A 185 4.60 4.07 -16.81
C LYS A 185 4.29 4.31 -18.30
N GLY A 186 3.20 3.69 -18.80
CA GLY A 186 2.79 3.79 -20.21
C GLY A 186 3.57 2.93 -21.20
N ASN A 187 4.62 2.22 -20.76
CA ASN A 187 5.40 1.32 -21.59
C ASN A 187 5.00 -0.13 -21.36
N LYS A 188 4.89 -0.90 -22.45
CA LYS A 188 4.69 -2.34 -22.38
C LYS A 188 6.02 -3.03 -22.14
N GLU A 189 6.12 -3.79 -21.06
CA GLU A 189 7.30 -4.59 -20.70
C GLU A 189 6.89 -6.07 -20.65
N SER A 190 7.61 -6.91 -21.39
CA SER A 190 7.42 -8.37 -21.43
C SER A 190 8.50 -9.07 -20.63
N GLU A 191 8.25 -10.34 -20.30
CA GLU A 191 9.19 -11.22 -19.60
C GLU A 191 9.68 -10.65 -18.25
N VAL A 192 8.77 -9.95 -17.56
CA VAL A 192 9.04 -9.45 -16.21
C VAL A 192 8.39 -10.34 -15.16
N SER A 193 8.97 -10.36 -13.98
CA SER A 193 8.38 -11.00 -12.81
C SER A 193 8.08 -9.97 -11.75
N LEU A 194 6.93 -10.11 -11.06
CA LEU A 194 6.53 -9.25 -9.97
C LEU A 194 6.43 -10.06 -8.68
N LEU A 195 6.89 -9.46 -7.60
CA LEU A 195 6.66 -9.91 -6.23
C LEU A 195 5.84 -8.86 -5.50
N ASP A 196 4.59 -9.20 -5.17
CA ASP A 196 3.65 -8.37 -4.40
C ASP A 196 3.62 -8.87 -2.97
N ILE A 197 4.00 -8.04 -2.02
CA ILE A 197 4.00 -8.35 -0.59
C ILE A 197 3.11 -7.33 0.11
N ASP A 198 1.98 -7.77 0.68
CA ASP A 198 1.09 -6.96 1.51
C ASP A 198 1.06 -7.55 2.92
N ILE A 199 1.63 -6.83 3.88
CA ILE A 199 1.62 -7.20 5.30
C ILE A 199 0.69 -6.25 6.02
N TYR A 200 -0.33 -6.80 6.69
CA TYR A 200 -1.31 -5.99 7.38
C TYR A 200 -1.82 -6.64 8.66
N LYS A 201 -2.39 -5.83 9.52
CA LYS A 201 -3.20 -6.24 10.67
C LYS A 201 -4.58 -5.61 10.55
N ASN A 202 -5.62 -6.43 10.77
CA ASN A 202 -6.97 -5.96 11.00
C ASN A 202 -7.20 -5.82 12.51
N PHE A 203 -8.00 -4.84 12.90
CA PHE A 203 -8.43 -4.62 14.28
C PHE A 203 -9.93 -4.82 14.36
N GLU A 204 -10.39 -5.49 15.39
CA GLU A 204 -11.82 -5.58 15.69
C GLU A 204 -12.26 -4.32 16.46
N GLU A 205 -13.56 -3.98 16.40
CA GLU A 205 -14.12 -2.78 17.07
C GLU A 205 -13.75 -2.63 18.56
N LYS A 206 -13.34 -3.73 19.21
CA LYS A 206 -12.93 -3.76 20.61
C LYS A 206 -11.47 -3.38 20.86
N ASP A 207 -10.65 -3.42 19.83
CA ASP A 207 -9.23 -3.11 19.90
C ASP A 207 -9.03 -1.63 19.60
N SER A 208 -9.39 -0.75 20.54
CA SER A 208 -9.02 0.67 20.43
C SER A 208 -7.50 0.74 20.31
N CYS A 209 -7.01 1.09 19.14
CA CYS A 209 -5.59 1.23 18.88
C CYS A 209 -5.05 2.42 19.68
N ASN A 210 -4.59 2.17 20.90
CA ASN A 210 -3.77 3.13 21.61
C ASN A 210 -2.40 3.16 20.94
N PHE A 211 -2.09 4.25 20.24
CA PHE A 211 -0.79 4.49 19.59
C PHE A 211 0.38 4.67 20.58
N GLU A 212 0.18 4.37 21.87
CA GLU A 212 1.16 4.58 22.94
C GLU A 212 2.06 3.35 23.22
N LYS A 213 2.35 2.51 22.21
CA LYS A 213 3.40 1.47 22.40
C LYS A 213 4.23 1.26 21.16
#